data_83121af6050d66d8e64b6db50a7f9301
#
_entry.id   83121af6050d66d8e64b6db50a7f9301
#
_cell.length_a   1.000
_cell.length_b   1.000
_cell.length_c   1.000
_cell.angle_alpha   90.00
_cell.angle_beta   90.00
_cell.angle_gamma   90.00
#
_symmetry.space_group_name_H-M   'P 1'
#
loop_
_entity.id
_entity.type
_entity.pdbx_description
1 polymer ?
#
loop_
_entity_poly.entity_id
_entity_poly.type
_entity_poly.pdbx_seq_one_letter_code
_entity_poly.pdbx_strand_id
1 'polypeptide(L)'
;FVGSALFWIIAAVLLIAAVACWAGLRKLSARRADVVGTKNRKAVKMAMKRLHLAGTFLKQNLYTAFYEELHKALLGFISDKLNFPMAELSKENIAEAMKKGGVEERHIDAFISLLDACEFARYSPSAGYDAMSAHYNAAVDVISSIGSNMKTTKKSSGKAVLMLAMLMVLPTFAQAQDAYVD
;
A
#
# COMPACT_ATOMS: atom_id res chain seq x y z
N PHE A 1 -11.15 17.62 -48.87
CA PHE A 1 -11.66 16.54 -47.98
C PHE A 1 -12.01 17.03 -46.59
N VAL A 2 -11.47 18.14 -46.11
CA VAL A 2 -11.69 18.69 -44.75
C VAL A 2 -13.07 19.34 -44.56
N GLY A 3 -13.81 19.59 -45.64
CA GLY A 3 -15.13 20.24 -45.61
C GLY A 3 -16.33 19.28 -45.65
N SER A 4 -16.12 17.97 -45.62
CA SER A 4 -17.22 17.01 -45.67
C SER A 4 -17.87 16.86 -44.28
N ALA A 5 -19.22 16.92 -44.23
CA ALA A 5 -20.00 16.69 -43.01
C ALA A 5 -19.64 15.35 -42.34
N LEU A 6 -19.23 14.36 -43.11
CA LEU A 6 -18.79 13.05 -42.65
C LEU A 6 -17.53 13.12 -41.80
N PHE A 7 -16.57 14.00 -42.13
CA PHE A 7 -15.36 14.22 -41.33
C PHE A 7 -15.70 14.75 -39.93
N TRP A 8 -16.61 15.73 -39.84
CA TRP A 8 -17.03 16.31 -38.57
C TRP A 8 -17.77 15.30 -37.67
N ILE A 9 -18.59 14.42 -38.29
CA ILE A 9 -19.28 13.36 -37.54
C ILE A 9 -18.29 12.36 -36.96
N ILE A 10 -17.31 11.91 -37.73
CA ILE A 10 -16.27 10.98 -37.24
C ILE A 10 -15.43 11.62 -36.14
N ALA A 11 -15.04 12.88 -36.31
CA ALA A 11 -14.29 13.62 -35.30
C ALA A 11 -15.08 13.75 -33.96
N ALA A 12 -16.37 14.05 -34.03
CA ALA A 12 -17.23 14.14 -32.87
C ALA A 12 -17.39 12.79 -32.17
N VAL A 13 -17.58 11.69 -32.90
CA VAL A 13 -17.67 10.33 -32.35
C VAL A 13 -16.39 9.92 -31.64
N LEU A 14 -15.22 10.19 -32.22
CA LEU A 14 -13.92 9.92 -31.62
C LEU A 14 -13.70 10.73 -30.34
N LEU A 15 -14.12 11.98 -30.32
CA LEU A 15 -14.00 12.85 -29.14
C LEU A 15 -14.89 12.35 -28.00
N ILE A 16 -16.13 11.96 -28.31
CA ILE A 16 -17.05 11.38 -27.32
C ILE A 16 -16.49 10.06 -26.79
N ALA A 17 -15.96 9.18 -27.63
CA ALA A 17 -15.34 7.93 -27.22
C ALA A 17 -14.11 8.15 -26.33
N ALA A 18 -13.26 9.13 -26.62
CA ALA A 18 -12.11 9.51 -25.84
C ALA A 18 -12.51 10.01 -24.43
N VAL A 19 -13.52 10.88 -24.36
CA VAL A 19 -14.06 11.40 -23.09
C VAL A 19 -14.69 10.28 -22.27
N ALA A 20 -15.46 9.39 -22.87
CA ALA A 20 -16.06 8.25 -22.18
C ALA A 20 -15.00 7.27 -21.64
N CYS A 21 -13.97 6.99 -22.42
CA CYS A 21 -12.85 6.17 -22.00
C CYS A 21 -12.08 6.81 -20.83
N TRP A 22 -11.80 8.11 -20.91
CA TRP A 22 -11.13 8.86 -19.84
C TRP A 22 -11.95 8.87 -18.54
N ALA A 23 -13.27 9.10 -18.63
CA ALA A 23 -14.16 9.07 -17.47
C ALA A 23 -14.24 7.66 -16.86
N GLY A 24 -14.30 6.63 -17.69
CA GLY A 24 -14.28 5.23 -17.26
C GLY A 24 -12.99 4.86 -16.50
N LEU A 25 -11.83 5.24 -17.06
CA LEU A 25 -10.53 5.02 -16.43
C LEU A 25 -10.41 5.78 -15.09
N ARG A 26 -10.93 7.02 -15.03
CA ARG A 26 -10.93 7.82 -13.80
C ARG A 26 -11.81 7.20 -12.73
N LYS A 27 -12.98 6.66 -13.09
CA LYS A 27 -13.89 5.96 -12.16
C LYS A 27 -13.29 4.65 -11.66
N LEU A 28 -12.61 3.89 -12.51
CA LEU A 28 -11.90 2.67 -12.13
C LEU A 28 -10.72 2.95 -11.19
N SER A 29 -9.96 4.03 -11.43
CA SER A 29 -8.86 4.42 -10.54
C SER A 29 -9.34 4.88 -9.17
N ALA A 30 -10.47 5.58 -9.10
CA ALA A 30 -11.10 5.97 -7.83
C ALA A 30 -11.56 4.73 -7.03
N ARG A 31 -12.25 3.79 -7.67
CA ARG A 31 -12.67 2.53 -7.01
C ARG A 31 -11.48 1.71 -6.50
N ARG A 32 -10.38 1.66 -7.25
CA ARG A 32 -9.15 0.97 -6.81
C ARG A 32 -8.51 1.66 -5.60
N ALA A 33 -8.54 2.99 -5.54
CA ALA A 33 -8.05 3.75 -4.39
C ALA A 33 -8.88 3.47 -3.12
N ASP A 34 -10.21 3.36 -3.25
CA ASP A 34 -11.10 3.03 -2.14
C ASP A 34 -10.89 1.61 -1.61
N VAL A 35 -10.68 0.63 -2.49
CA VAL A 35 -10.39 -0.76 -2.10
C VAL A 35 -9.07 -0.86 -1.34
N VAL A 36 -8.05 -0.12 -1.75
CA VAL A 36 -6.75 -0.09 -1.09
C VAL A 36 -6.84 0.60 0.26
N GLY A 37 -7.54 1.74 0.35
CA GLY A 37 -7.80 2.43 1.61
C GLY A 37 -8.57 1.57 2.61
N THR A 38 -9.56 0.83 2.13
CA THR A 38 -10.36 -0.10 2.95
C THR A 38 -9.53 -1.28 3.44
N LYS A 39 -8.69 -1.89 2.60
CA LYS A 39 -7.76 -2.97 3.00
C LYS A 39 -6.80 -2.49 4.07
N ASN A 40 -6.23 -1.31 3.91
CA ASN A 40 -5.30 -0.73 4.87
C ASN A 40 -5.94 -0.51 6.25
N ARG A 41 -7.14 0.09 6.28
CA ARG A 41 -7.92 0.26 7.53
C ARG A 41 -8.28 -1.08 8.16
N LYS A 42 -8.57 -2.09 7.35
CA LYS A 42 -8.89 -3.44 7.82
C LYS A 42 -7.64 -4.09 8.46
N ALA A 43 -6.47 -3.99 7.85
CA ALA A 43 -5.22 -4.51 8.41
C ALA A 43 -4.91 -3.89 9.78
N VAL A 44 -4.97 -2.57 9.90
CA VAL A 44 -4.78 -1.87 11.20
C VAL A 44 -5.83 -2.32 12.21
N LYS A 45 -7.11 -2.38 11.83
CA LYS A 45 -8.19 -2.81 12.74
C LYS A 45 -7.99 -4.25 13.26
N MET A 46 -7.56 -5.17 12.39
CA MET A 46 -7.30 -6.55 12.77
C MET A 46 -6.08 -6.66 13.69
N ALA A 47 -5.00 -5.91 13.39
CA ALA A 47 -3.84 -5.83 14.25
C ALA A 47 -4.17 -5.28 15.63
N MET A 48 -4.93 -4.18 15.70
CA MET A 48 -5.38 -3.60 16.98
C MET A 48 -6.26 -4.56 17.78
N LYS A 49 -7.10 -5.35 17.13
CA LYS A 49 -7.89 -6.38 17.80
C LYS A 49 -7.00 -7.46 18.44
N ARG A 50 -5.96 -7.92 17.74
CA ARG A 50 -4.97 -8.87 18.30
C ARG A 50 -4.13 -8.24 19.40
N LEU A 51 -3.73 -6.99 19.23
CA LEU A 51 -3.05 -6.24 20.28
C LEU A 51 -3.90 -6.12 21.54
N HIS A 52 -5.20 -5.88 21.41
CA HIS A 52 -6.10 -5.84 22.55
C HIS A 52 -6.11 -7.19 23.30
N LEU A 53 -6.05 -8.32 22.59
CA LEU A 53 -5.93 -9.64 23.21
C LEU A 53 -4.58 -9.78 23.92
N ALA A 54 -3.46 -9.37 23.30
CA ALA A 54 -2.17 -9.31 23.98
C ALA A 54 -2.22 -8.44 25.24
N GLY A 55 -2.94 -7.29 25.20
CA GLY A 55 -3.16 -6.44 26.36
C GLY A 55 -3.94 -7.10 27.49
N THR A 56 -4.82 -8.08 27.22
CA THR A 56 -5.47 -8.87 28.27
C THR A 56 -4.48 -9.83 28.94
N PHE A 57 -3.59 -10.45 28.18
CA PHE A 57 -2.52 -11.31 28.71
C PHE A 57 -1.49 -10.51 29.50
N LEU A 58 -1.19 -9.26 29.07
CA LEU A 58 -0.36 -8.34 29.82
C LEU A 58 -0.94 -8.08 31.23
N LYS A 59 -2.24 -7.75 31.31
CA LYS A 59 -2.93 -7.53 32.60
C LYS A 59 -2.95 -8.76 33.52
N GLN A 60 -2.95 -9.94 32.92
CA GLN A 60 -2.91 -11.21 33.65
C GLN A 60 -1.48 -11.68 33.95
N ASN A 61 -0.48 -10.90 33.54
CA ASN A 61 0.95 -11.22 33.65
C ASN A 61 1.32 -12.58 33.02
N LEU A 62 0.63 -12.94 31.92
CA LEU A 62 0.86 -14.17 31.17
C LEU A 62 1.92 -13.94 30.11
N TYR A 63 3.18 -14.04 30.49
CA TYR A 63 4.34 -13.69 29.69
C TYR A 63 4.37 -14.34 28.31
N THR A 64 4.33 -15.66 28.23
CA THR A 64 4.43 -16.40 26.96
C THR A 64 3.26 -16.10 26.04
N ALA A 65 2.03 -16.11 26.56
CA ALA A 65 0.83 -15.83 25.79
C ALA A 65 0.83 -14.38 25.26
N PHE A 66 1.33 -13.44 26.05
CA PHE A 66 1.48 -12.04 25.63
C PHE A 66 2.39 -11.92 24.40
N TYR A 67 3.61 -12.47 24.45
CA TYR A 67 4.56 -12.35 23.35
C TYR A 67 4.15 -13.15 22.11
N GLU A 68 3.47 -14.29 22.27
CA GLU A 68 2.89 -15.02 21.14
C GLU A 68 1.84 -14.21 20.40
N GLU A 69 0.90 -13.59 21.13
CA GLU A 69 -0.13 -12.77 20.49
C GLU A 69 0.43 -11.45 19.94
N LEU A 70 1.42 -10.85 20.60
CA LEU A 70 2.12 -9.69 20.08
C LEU A 70 2.82 -10.00 18.76
N HIS A 71 3.55 -11.10 18.68
CA HIS A 71 4.22 -11.56 17.47
C HIS A 71 3.21 -11.82 16.33
N LYS A 72 2.11 -12.52 16.62
CA LYS A 72 1.04 -12.77 15.64
C LYS A 72 0.38 -11.46 15.17
N ALA A 73 0.23 -10.46 16.05
CA ALA A 73 -0.32 -9.17 15.69
C ALA A 73 0.62 -8.41 14.74
N LEU A 74 1.91 -8.38 15.01
CA LEU A 74 2.92 -7.72 14.18
C LEU A 74 3.04 -8.38 12.80
N LEU A 75 3.26 -9.69 12.75
CA LEU A 75 3.37 -10.41 11.48
C LEU A 75 2.08 -10.36 10.65
N GLY A 76 0.92 -10.54 11.31
CA GLY A 76 -0.38 -10.44 10.64
C GLY A 76 -0.62 -9.04 10.07
N PHE A 77 -0.22 -7.99 10.78
CA PHE A 77 -0.32 -6.62 10.28
C PHE A 77 0.49 -6.41 9.00
N ILE A 78 1.75 -6.83 9.00
CA ILE A 78 2.64 -6.68 7.84
C ILE A 78 2.19 -7.56 6.67
N SER A 79 1.79 -8.81 6.91
CA SER A 79 1.24 -9.70 5.90
C SER A 79 0.04 -9.07 5.19
N ASP A 80 -0.92 -8.57 5.95
CA ASP A 80 -2.11 -7.91 5.42
C ASP A 80 -1.79 -6.58 4.71
N LYS A 81 -0.83 -5.82 5.25
CA LYS A 81 -0.45 -4.50 4.73
C LYS A 81 0.33 -4.60 3.43
N LEU A 82 1.29 -5.50 3.37
CA LEU A 82 2.16 -5.72 2.22
C LEU A 82 1.58 -6.72 1.21
N ASN A 83 0.53 -7.44 1.59
CA ASN A 83 -0.05 -8.53 0.82
C ASN A 83 1.00 -9.63 0.50
N PHE A 84 1.83 -9.94 1.50
CA PHE A 84 2.82 -11.00 1.47
C PHE A 84 2.34 -12.21 2.28
N PRO A 85 2.53 -13.46 1.79
CA PRO A 85 2.26 -14.66 2.59
C PRO A 85 3.19 -14.70 3.82
N MET A 86 2.65 -15.11 4.98
CA MET A 86 3.41 -15.16 6.24
C MET A 86 4.68 -16.02 6.15
N ALA A 87 4.69 -17.04 5.26
CA ALA A 87 5.83 -17.93 5.07
C ALA A 87 7.06 -17.25 4.41
N GLU A 88 6.86 -16.13 3.74
CA GLU A 88 7.91 -15.38 3.04
C GLU A 88 8.40 -14.15 3.83
N LEU A 89 7.86 -13.93 5.05
CA LEU A 89 8.20 -12.79 5.89
C LEU A 89 9.49 -13.07 6.66
N SER A 90 10.64 -12.71 6.07
CA SER A 90 11.89 -12.53 6.81
C SER A 90 12.02 -11.08 7.28
N LYS A 91 12.84 -10.81 8.30
CA LYS A 91 13.06 -9.45 8.83
C LYS A 91 13.62 -8.51 7.75
N GLU A 92 14.51 -9.05 6.90
CA GLU A 92 15.12 -8.33 5.78
C GLU A 92 14.06 -7.94 4.74
N ASN A 93 13.19 -8.91 4.36
CA ASN A 93 12.12 -8.68 3.40
C ASN A 93 11.09 -7.66 3.94
N ILE A 94 10.78 -7.73 5.23
CA ILE A 94 9.90 -6.78 5.92
C ILE A 94 10.51 -5.38 5.87
N ALA A 95 11.77 -5.22 6.28
CA ALA A 95 12.46 -3.94 6.29
C ALA A 95 12.53 -3.31 4.89
N GLU A 96 12.90 -4.10 3.88
CA GLU A 96 12.96 -3.64 2.49
C GLU A 96 11.60 -3.22 1.95
N ALA A 97 10.57 -4.02 2.20
CA ALA A 97 9.21 -3.72 1.75
C ALA A 97 8.62 -2.48 2.45
N MET A 98 8.91 -2.28 3.74
CA MET A 98 8.53 -1.09 4.48
C MET A 98 9.25 0.16 3.95
N LYS A 99 10.55 0.07 3.65
CA LYS A 99 11.34 1.13 3.05
C LYS A 99 10.81 1.51 1.66
N LYS A 100 10.49 0.52 0.82
CA LYS A 100 9.83 0.73 -0.48
C LYS A 100 8.44 1.37 -0.32
N GLY A 101 7.74 1.07 0.77
CA GLY A 101 6.44 1.65 1.13
C GLY A 101 6.52 3.08 1.68
N GLY A 102 7.73 3.65 1.83
CA GLY A 102 7.95 5.00 2.33
C GLY A 102 7.80 5.13 3.85
N VAL A 103 7.98 4.04 4.59
CA VAL A 103 8.03 4.07 6.05
C VAL A 103 9.34 4.66 6.50
N GLU A 104 9.29 5.51 7.50
CA GLU A 104 10.47 6.15 8.11
C GLU A 104 11.34 5.10 8.82
N GLU A 105 12.66 5.21 8.69
CA GLU A 105 13.63 4.21 9.17
C GLU A 105 13.47 3.91 10.67
N ARG A 106 13.23 4.94 11.48
CA ARG A 106 12.96 4.76 12.93
C ARG A 106 11.79 3.81 13.24
N HIS A 107 10.74 3.80 12.39
CA HIS A 107 9.59 2.91 12.59
C HIS A 107 9.88 1.50 12.10
N ILE A 108 10.76 1.36 11.09
CA ILE A 108 11.24 0.06 10.61
C ILE A 108 12.08 -0.59 11.72
N ASP A 109 13.05 0.14 12.27
CA ASP A 109 13.92 -0.34 13.36
C ASP A 109 13.12 -0.71 14.60
N ALA A 110 12.16 0.14 14.99
CA ALA A 110 11.29 -0.15 16.12
C ALA A 110 10.44 -1.41 15.89
N PHE A 111 9.94 -1.61 14.65
CA PHE A 111 9.17 -2.80 14.30
C PHE A 111 10.02 -4.08 14.36
N ILE A 112 11.23 -4.04 13.79
CA ILE A 112 12.17 -5.18 13.81
C ILE A 112 12.59 -5.49 15.26
N SER A 113 12.92 -4.48 16.05
CA SER A 113 13.27 -4.66 17.49
C SER A 113 12.14 -5.31 18.27
N LEU A 114 10.88 -5.00 17.97
CA LEU A 114 9.73 -5.67 18.58
C LEU A 114 9.61 -7.13 18.17
N LEU A 115 9.90 -7.47 16.91
CA LEU A 115 9.94 -8.86 16.46
C LEU A 115 11.05 -9.63 17.18
N ASP A 116 12.24 -9.03 17.30
CA ASP A 116 13.37 -9.62 18.05
C ASP A 116 13.01 -9.87 19.51
N ALA A 117 12.36 -8.90 20.15
CA ALA A 117 11.90 -9.05 21.52
C ALA A 117 10.88 -10.20 21.68
N CYS A 118 9.97 -10.35 20.72
CA CYS A 118 9.00 -11.46 20.72
C CYS A 118 9.67 -12.82 20.52
N GLU A 119 10.67 -12.90 19.63
CA GLU A 119 11.44 -14.13 19.42
C GLU A 119 12.28 -14.48 20.63
N PHE A 120 12.99 -13.51 21.20
CA PHE A 120 13.80 -13.71 22.40
C PHE A 120 12.96 -14.20 23.59
N ALA A 121 11.78 -13.62 23.77
CA ALA A 121 10.88 -13.97 24.85
C ALA A 121 10.43 -15.45 24.84
N ARG A 122 10.46 -16.10 23.68
CA ARG A 122 10.13 -17.54 23.55
C ARG A 122 11.20 -18.44 24.17
N TYR A 123 12.44 -17.95 24.22
CA TYR A 123 13.60 -18.72 24.70
C TYR A 123 14.04 -18.30 26.10
N SER A 124 13.72 -17.09 26.53
CA SER A 124 14.12 -16.52 27.82
C SER A 124 12.97 -15.80 28.51
N PRO A 125 12.11 -16.49 29.24
CA PRO A 125 10.94 -15.89 29.89
C PRO A 125 11.34 -15.13 31.17
N SER A 126 12.15 -14.07 31.06
CA SER A 126 12.69 -13.33 32.20
C SER A 126 12.34 -11.84 32.24
N ALA A 127 11.60 -11.32 31.23
CA ALA A 127 11.21 -9.92 31.23
C ALA A 127 10.04 -9.66 32.20
N GLY A 128 10.18 -8.67 33.08
CA GLY A 128 9.12 -8.25 33.99
C GLY A 128 7.94 -7.57 33.30
N TYR A 129 6.89 -7.31 34.06
CA TYR A 129 5.68 -6.60 33.61
C TYR A 129 5.99 -5.27 32.92
N ASP A 130 6.96 -4.51 33.42
CA ASP A 130 7.35 -3.21 32.86
C ASP A 130 7.86 -3.33 31.41
N ALA A 131 8.67 -4.37 31.13
CA ALA A 131 9.15 -4.63 29.78
C ALA A 131 8.01 -5.04 28.83
N MET A 132 7.07 -5.88 29.28
CA MET A 132 5.89 -6.24 28.50
C MET A 132 5.02 -5.02 28.19
N SER A 133 4.83 -4.13 29.18
CA SER A 133 4.07 -2.89 29.02
C SER A 133 4.74 -1.93 28.03
N ALA A 134 6.06 -1.78 28.10
CA ALA A 134 6.83 -0.98 27.15
C ALA A 134 6.70 -1.52 25.72
N HIS A 135 6.85 -2.84 25.52
CA HIS A 135 6.69 -3.47 24.19
C HIS A 135 5.26 -3.36 23.66
N TYR A 136 4.25 -3.45 24.53
CA TYR A 136 2.86 -3.25 24.12
C TYR A 136 2.63 -1.84 23.59
N ASN A 137 3.07 -0.82 24.32
CA ASN A 137 2.92 0.58 23.92
C ASN A 137 3.69 0.87 22.62
N ALA A 138 4.94 0.39 22.52
CA ALA A 138 5.72 0.52 21.30
C ALA A 138 5.03 -0.14 20.08
N ALA A 139 4.40 -1.29 20.26
CA ALA A 139 3.67 -1.97 19.19
C ALA A 139 2.43 -1.17 18.74
N VAL A 140 1.69 -0.58 19.67
CA VAL A 140 0.55 0.31 19.35
C VAL A 140 1.01 1.50 18.53
N ASP A 141 2.09 2.16 18.95
CA ASP A 141 2.64 3.34 18.27
C ASP A 141 3.16 3.01 16.87
N VAL A 142 3.91 1.94 16.72
CA VAL A 142 4.50 1.52 15.45
C VAL A 142 3.41 1.11 14.45
N ILE A 143 2.43 0.28 14.88
CA ILE A 143 1.32 -0.12 14.00
C ILE A 143 0.48 1.09 13.57
N SER A 144 0.22 2.04 14.48
CA SER A 144 -0.53 3.26 14.19
C SER A 144 0.22 4.15 13.20
N SER A 145 1.52 4.35 13.40
CA SER A 145 2.39 5.17 12.56
C SER A 145 2.55 4.59 11.16
N ILE A 146 2.84 3.28 11.05
CA ILE A 146 2.93 2.59 9.77
C ILE A 146 1.55 2.55 9.08
N GLY A 147 0.49 2.37 9.86
CA GLY A 147 -0.88 2.37 9.38
C GLY A 147 -1.26 3.67 8.69
N SER A 148 -0.84 4.81 9.23
CA SER A 148 -1.14 6.14 8.70
C SER A 148 -0.21 6.57 7.56
N ASN A 149 1.09 6.27 7.67
CA ASN A 149 2.14 6.82 6.79
C ASN A 149 2.44 5.97 5.56
N MET A 150 2.16 4.68 5.59
CA MET A 150 2.41 3.81 4.46
C MET A 150 1.42 4.10 3.33
N LYS A 151 1.79 5.03 2.45
CA LYS A 151 1.11 5.22 1.17
C LYS A 151 1.35 3.94 0.36
N THR A 152 0.29 3.19 0.09
CA THR A 152 0.37 2.09 -0.88
C THR A 152 1.03 2.61 -2.13
N THR A 153 2.15 2.01 -2.50
CA THR A 153 2.90 2.35 -3.71
C THR A 153 1.95 2.26 -4.90
N LYS A 154 1.47 3.42 -5.34
CA LYS A 154 0.65 3.56 -6.52
C LYS A 154 1.56 3.24 -7.69
N LYS A 155 1.48 2.00 -8.21
CA LYS A 155 2.16 1.63 -9.45
C LYS A 155 1.70 2.62 -10.51
N SER A 156 2.57 3.58 -10.82
CA SER A 156 2.36 4.66 -11.77
C SER A 156 2.33 4.10 -13.19
N SER A 157 1.28 3.36 -13.53
CA SER A 157 1.05 2.85 -14.88
C SER A 157 0.28 3.84 -15.75
N GLY A 158 -0.25 4.94 -15.19
CA GLY A 158 -1.08 5.88 -15.94
C GLY A 158 -0.29 6.86 -16.81
N LYS A 159 0.94 7.21 -16.41
CA LYS A 159 1.73 8.21 -17.16
C LYS A 159 2.36 7.64 -18.43
N ALA A 160 2.72 6.36 -18.45
CA ALA A 160 3.28 5.71 -19.63
C ALA A 160 2.24 5.54 -20.76
N VAL A 161 0.99 5.22 -20.40
CA VAL A 161 -0.09 5.09 -21.40
C VAL A 161 -0.46 6.44 -22.01
N LEU A 162 -0.42 7.51 -21.22
CA LEU A 162 -0.72 8.87 -21.69
C LEU A 162 0.39 9.41 -22.61
N MET A 163 1.67 9.09 -22.30
CA MET A 163 2.80 9.42 -23.18
C MET A 163 2.75 8.62 -24.49
N LEU A 164 2.38 7.35 -24.46
CA LEU A 164 2.26 6.50 -25.64
C LEU A 164 1.10 6.95 -26.54
N ALA A 165 -0.03 7.35 -25.96
CA ALA A 165 -1.16 7.92 -26.70
C ALA A 165 -0.80 9.26 -27.34
N MET A 166 -0.01 10.11 -26.67
CA MET A 166 0.43 11.39 -27.22
C MET A 166 1.46 11.20 -28.35
N LEU A 167 2.28 10.15 -28.29
CA LEU A 167 3.27 9.83 -29.32
C LEU A 167 2.63 9.28 -30.62
N MET A 168 1.46 8.64 -30.51
CA MET A 168 0.71 8.12 -31.67
C MET A 168 -0.04 9.22 -32.42
N VAL A 169 -0.30 10.38 -31.80
CA VAL A 169 -1.02 11.51 -32.44
C VAL A 169 -0.07 12.42 -33.23
N LEU A 170 1.22 12.45 -32.89
CA LEU A 170 2.22 13.33 -33.54
C LEU A 170 2.48 13.04 -35.04
N PRO A 171 2.51 11.79 -35.56
CA PRO A 171 2.80 11.57 -36.96
C PRO A 171 1.68 11.98 -37.90
N THR A 172 0.44 12.16 -37.45
CA THR A 172 -0.67 12.57 -38.30
C THR A 172 -0.69 14.07 -38.58
N PHE A 173 -0.01 14.89 -37.78
CA PHE A 173 0.13 16.34 -38.05
C PHE A 173 1.26 16.66 -39.00
N ALA A 174 2.32 15.82 -39.09
CA ALA A 174 3.44 16.07 -40.00
C ALA A 174 3.11 15.85 -41.47
N GLN A 175 2.15 14.96 -41.78
CA GLN A 175 1.74 14.71 -43.19
C GLN A 175 0.71 15.71 -43.76
N ALA A 176 0.14 16.56 -42.89
CA ALA A 176 -0.81 17.57 -43.34
C ALA A 176 -0.12 18.85 -43.88
N GLN A 177 1.18 19.03 -43.68
CA GLN A 177 1.93 20.20 -44.15
C GLN A 177 2.53 20.04 -45.53
N ASP A 178 2.76 18.81 -46.04
CA ASP A 178 3.34 18.57 -47.34
C ASP A 178 2.29 18.61 -48.50
N ALA A 179 1.01 18.69 -48.17
CA ALA A 179 -0.06 18.76 -49.19
C ALA A 179 -0.47 20.19 -49.56
N TYR A 180 0.26 21.23 -49.11
CA TYR A 180 -0.11 22.64 -49.40
C TYR A 180 0.95 23.40 -50.21
N VAL A 181 1.94 22.73 -50.80
CA VAL A 181 3.03 23.35 -51.60
C VAL A 181 3.09 22.81 -53.03
N ASP A 182 1.95 22.46 -53.65
CA ASP A 182 1.84 22.31 -55.12
C ASP A 182 0.54 22.95 -55.63
#